data_82a4252316df5d3cd903d5439fcc9e6a
#
_entry.id   82a4252316df5d3cd903d5439fcc9e6a
#
_cell.length_a   1.000
_cell.length_b   1.000
_cell.length_c   1.000
_cell.angle_alpha   90.00
_cell.angle_beta   90.00
_cell.angle_gamma   90.00
#
_symmetry.space_group_name_H-M   'P 1'
#
loop_
_entity.id
_entity.type
_entity.pdbx_description
1 polymer ?
#
loop_
_entity_poly.entity_id
_entity_poly.type
_entity_poly.pdbx_seq_one_letter_code
_entity_poly.pdbx_strand_id
1 'polypeptide(L)'
;MRTFASMNQSEGITVVINTYNAARHLATVLEAVKGFDEVLVCDMESTDNTLEIAKAYGCRIVIFPKGAHRIVEPARQFAIDQARCPWVLVVDADEIVPAALRNYLYKAIETEADFAAIAIPRKNYFMGKMMHSCYPDYILRFLKREKCNWPPVIHASPEVEGRIICIPSARRDLAFEHLANDSVADIIRKNNTYSDYEVPRRRKKNYGKMALFYRPLYRFVKSYLLKCGFLDGCPGLIHAVLDAGYQFEIVAKLMEERQKK
;
A
#
# COMPACT_ATOMS: atom_id res chain seq x y z
N MET A 1 19.15 5.91 27.49
CA MET A 1 19.93 6.46 26.37
C MET A 1 20.84 5.34 25.87
N ARG A 2 20.42 4.58 24.84
CA ARG A 2 21.31 3.58 24.22
C ARG A 2 22.16 4.33 23.20
N THR A 3 23.46 4.29 23.35
CA THR A 3 24.46 4.87 22.47
C THR A 3 24.44 4.16 21.11
N PHE A 4 24.47 4.92 20.02
CA PHE A 4 24.41 4.51 18.60
C PHE A 4 25.62 3.68 18.10
N ALA A 5 26.39 3.06 18.97
CA ALA A 5 27.56 2.27 18.61
C ALA A 5 27.32 0.79 18.94
N SER A 6 27.27 -0.03 17.88
CA SER A 6 27.22 -1.50 17.86
C SER A 6 25.83 -2.17 18.03
N MET A 7 24.86 -1.83 17.19
CA MET A 7 23.81 -2.83 16.88
C MET A 7 24.38 -3.81 15.84
N ASN A 8 24.39 -5.10 16.17
CA ASN A 8 24.73 -6.15 15.24
C ASN A 8 23.85 -5.99 13.98
N GLN A 9 24.46 -5.87 12.80
CA GLN A 9 23.75 -5.81 11.50
C GLN A 9 22.80 -7.01 11.28
N SER A 10 22.84 -8.01 12.16
CA SER A 10 22.02 -9.21 12.14
C SER A 10 20.57 -9.03 12.60
N GLU A 11 20.16 -7.87 13.13
CA GLU A 11 18.81 -7.66 13.72
C GLU A 11 18.15 -6.34 13.34
N GLY A 12 18.73 -5.57 12.41
CA GLY A 12 18.23 -4.26 12.03
C GLY A 12 17.05 -4.29 11.06
N ILE A 13 16.40 -3.12 10.93
CA ILE A 13 15.28 -2.88 10.01
C ILE A 13 15.66 -1.79 8.99
N THR A 14 15.62 -2.13 7.69
CA THR A 14 15.64 -1.13 6.62
C THR A 14 14.20 -0.72 6.29
N VAL A 15 13.90 0.58 6.36
CA VAL A 15 12.68 1.12 5.77
C VAL A 15 12.93 1.38 4.28
N VAL A 16 12.13 0.76 3.43
CA VAL A 16 12.19 0.94 1.97
C VAL A 16 11.02 1.78 1.52
N ILE A 17 11.30 2.92 0.87
CA ILE A 17 10.29 3.84 0.35
C ILE A 17 10.47 3.95 -1.17
N ASN A 18 9.49 3.46 -1.93
CA ASN A 18 9.48 3.66 -3.38
C ASN A 18 8.82 5.01 -3.71
N THR A 19 9.49 5.81 -4.55
CA THR A 19 9.04 7.16 -4.90
C THR A 19 8.95 7.39 -6.41
N TYR A 20 7.95 8.15 -6.81
CA TYR A 20 7.85 8.79 -8.12
C TYR A 20 6.99 10.05 -7.99
N ASN A 21 7.61 11.23 -8.10
CA ASN A 21 6.96 12.54 -7.91
C ASN A 21 6.16 12.59 -6.59
N ALA A 22 6.84 12.31 -5.48
CA ALA A 22 6.25 12.13 -4.16
C ALA A 22 6.50 13.33 -3.21
N ALA A 23 6.99 14.46 -3.69
CA ALA A 23 7.40 15.61 -2.89
C ALA A 23 6.32 16.08 -1.89
N ARG A 24 5.04 15.88 -2.22
CA ARG A 24 3.91 16.35 -1.41
C ARG A 24 3.89 15.82 0.03
N HIS A 25 4.17 14.52 0.22
CA HIS A 25 4.05 13.85 1.52
C HIS A 25 5.36 13.30 2.04
N LEU A 26 6.40 13.21 1.20
CA LEU A 26 7.64 12.52 1.50
C LEU A 26 8.32 13.05 2.78
N ALA A 27 8.38 14.35 2.99
CA ALA A 27 8.98 14.92 4.19
C ALA A 27 8.32 14.43 5.49
N THR A 28 6.97 14.36 5.49
CA THR A 28 6.20 13.85 6.64
C THR A 28 6.43 12.36 6.86
N VAL A 29 6.52 11.59 5.77
CA VAL A 29 6.82 10.15 5.83
C VAL A 29 8.21 9.91 6.39
N LEU A 30 9.22 10.64 5.89
CA LEU A 30 10.61 10.52 6.34
C LEU A 30 10.77 10.91 7.81
N GLU A 31 10.05 11.93 8.29
CA GLU A 31 10.03 12.26 9.71
C GLU A 31 9.50 11.12 10.58
N ALA A 32 8.44 10.44 10.13
CA ALA A 32 7.83 9.33 10.86
C ALA A 32 8.71 8.07 10.92
N VAL A 33 9.64 7.91 9.98
CA VAL A 33 10.57 6.75 9.95
C VAL A 33 11.95 7.05 10.54
N LYS A 34 12.14 8.22 11.13
CA LYS A 34 13.38 8.50 11.88
C LYS A 34 13.58 7.51 13.01
N GLY A 35 14.81 7.04 13.16
CA GLY A 35 15.20 6.10 14.21
C GLY A 35 15.07 4.62 13.84
N PHE A 36 14.79 4.29 12.60
CA PHE A 36 15.10 2.99 12.02
C PHE A 36 16.60 2.91 11.66
N ASP A 37 17.13 1.68 11.50
CA ASP A 37 18.57 1.49 11.26
C ASP A 37 19.01 2.00 9.87
N GLU A 38 18.13 1.86 8.89
CA GLU A 38 18.35 2.37 7.55
C GLU A 38 17.04 2.89 6.94
N VAL A 39 17.10 4.04 6.25
CA VAL A 39 16.04 4.52 5.37
C VAL A 39 16.56 4.55 3.95
N LEU A 40 15.96 3.72 3.09
CA LEU A 40 16.29 3.59 1.68
C LEU A 40 15.14 4.14 0.84
N VAL A 41 15.42 5.18 0.08
CA VAL A 41 14.52 5.73 -0.93
C VAL A 41 14.90 5.15 -2.29
N CYS A 42 13.98 4.41 -2.90
CA CYS A 42 14.11 3.90 -4.26
C CYS A 42 13.27 4.78 -5.20
N ASP A 43 13.95 5.65 -5.93
CA ASP A 43 13.30 6.63 -6.78
C ASP A 43 13.20 6.14 -8.24
N MET A 44 12.02 6.35 -8.83
CA MET A 44 11.70 5.96 -10.20
C MET A 44 11.83 7.15 -11.17
N GLU A 45 12.96 7.87 -11.09
CA GLU A 45 13.26 9.04 -11.94
C GLU A 45 12.25 10.19 -11.74
N SER A 46 12.06 10.60 -10.48
CA SER A 46 11.24 11.76 -10.13
C SER A 46 11.76 13.03 -10.77
N THR A 47 10.83 13.90 -11.19
CA THR A 47 11.12 15.21 -11.82
C THR A 47 10.74 16.40 -10.94
N ASP A 48 10.19 16.14 -9.75
CA ASP A 48 9.88 17.13 -8.71
C ASP A 48 10.97 17.14 -7.61
N ASN A 49 10.73 17.82 -6.51
CA ASN A 49 11.69 17.96 -5.39
C ASN A 49 11.84 16.69 -4.53
N THR A 50 11.36 15.51 -5.00
CA THR A 50 11.43 14.25 -4.23
C THR A 50 12.86 13.92 -3.80
N LEU A 51 13.83 14.00 -4.73
CA LEU A 51 15.22 13.63 -4.45
C LEU A 51 15.91 14.63 -3.52
N GLU A 52 15.62 15.93 -3.64
CA GLU A 52 16.14 16.97 -2.74
C GLU A 52 15.66 16.73 -1.31
N ILE A 53 14.38 16.41 -1.13
CA ILE A 53 13.80 16.07 0.18
C ILE A 53 14.51 14.85 0.76
N ALA A 54 14.63 13.76 -0.01
CA ALA A 54 15.28 12.54 0.47
C ALA A 54 16.74 12.78 0.89
N LYS A 55 17.50 13.58 0.13
CA LYS A 55 18.88 14.00 0.48
C LYS A 55 18.93 14.80 1.77
N ALA A 56 18.02 15.76 1.95
CA ALA A 56 17.96 16.60 3.15
C ALA A 56 17.72 15.78 4.44
N TYR A 57 17.01 14.65 4.33
CA TYR A 57 16.80 13.72 5.45
C TYR A 57 17.92 12.70 5.63
N GLY A 58 18.98 12.74 4.81
CA GLY A 58 20.11 11.81 4.90
C GLY A 58 19.79 10.37 4.48
N CYS A 59 18.77 10.19 3.67
CA CYS A 59 18.37 8.86 3.19
C CYS A 59 19.42 8.30 2.21
N ARG A 60 19.62 6.98 2.23
CA ARG A 60 20.28 6.31 1.11
C ARG A 60 19.32 6.27 -0.07
N ILE A 61 19.80 6.69 -1.24
CA ILE A 61 19.00 6.80 -2.45
C ILE A 61 19.54 5.80 -3.48
N VAL A 62 18.62 5.05 -4.10
CA VAL A 62 18.88 4.24 -5.27
C VAL A 62 17.88 4.62 -6.36
N ILE A 63 18.33 4.59 -7.61
CA ILE A 63 17.48 4.91 -8.75
C ILE A 63 17.06 3.62 -9.43
N PHE A 64 15.76 3.43 -9.60
CA PHE A 64 15.20 2.39 -10.44
C PHE A 64 14.77 3.03 -11.77
N PRO A 65 15.33 2.59 -12.92
CA PRO A 65 14.94 3.14 -14.22
C PRO A 65 13.43 2.90 -14.47
N LYS A 66 12.67 3.99 -14.53
CA LYS A 66 11.23 3.91 -14.74
C LYS A 66 10.89 3.32 -16.11
N GLY A 67 11.61 3.74 -17.15
CA GLY A 67 11.38 3.25 -18.52
C GLY A 67 9.89 3.28 -18.91
N ALA A 68 9.37 2.14 -19.36
CA ALA A 68 7.95 1.96 -19.69
C ALA A 68 7.08 1.51 -18.49
N HIS A 69 7.66 1.36 -17.29
CA HIS A 69 6.92 0.91 -16.11
C HIS A 69 5.91 1.98 -15.66
N ARG A 70 4.64 1.58 -15.57
CA ARG A 70 3.54 2.43 -15.06
C ARG A 70 3.12 2.07 -13.63
N ILE A 71 3.78 1.08 -13.04
CA ILE A 71 3.49 0.52 -11.73
C ILE A 71 4.76 0.45 -10.89
N VAL A 72 4.62 0.46 -9.57
CA VAL A 72 5.72 0.49 -8.61
C VAL A 72 6.28 -0.92 -8.29
N GLU A 73 5.52 -1.96 -8.56
CA GLU A 73 5.85 -3.32 -8.12
C GLU A 73 7.23 -3.82 -8.58
N PRO A 74 7.70 -3.57 -9.81
CA PRO A 74 9.07 -3.95 -10.20
C PRO A 74 10.15 -3.26 -9.36
N ALA A 75 9.93 -2.00 -8.98
CA ALA A 75 10.86 -1.26 -8.14
C ALA A 75 10.84 -1.73 -6.68
N ARG A 76 9.75 -2.38 -6.21
CA ARG A 76 9.66 -2.88 -4.82
C ARG A 76 10.67 -3.99 -4.56
N GLN A 77 10.71 -5.02 -5.41
CA GLN A 77 11.69 -6.11 -5.25
C GLN A 77 13.12 -5.58 -5.37
N PHE A 78 13.39 -4.76 -6.39
CA PHE A 78 14.70 -4.13 -6.56
C PHE A 78 15.13 -3.39 -5.28
N ALA A 79 14.24 -2.60 -4.68
CA ALA A 79 14.54 -1.86 -3.46
C ALA A 79 14.76 -2.77 -2.23
N ILE A 80 13.99 -3.84 -2.10
CA ILE A 80 14.17 -4.84 -1.05
C ILE A 80 15.56 -5.50 -1.16
N ASP A 81 15.99 -5.84 -2.37
CA ASP A 81 17.31 -6.44 -2.63
C ASP A 81 18.46 -5.49 -2.26
N GLN A 82 18.24 -4.18 -2.33
CA GLN A 82 19.22 -3.16 -1.95
C GLN A 82 19.27 -2.88 -0.43
N ALA A 83 18.33 -3.39 0.36
CA ALA A 83 18.31 -3.19 1.80
C ALA A 83 19.53 -3.84 2.47
N ARG A 84 20.10 -3.19 3.50
CA ARG A 84 21.26 -3.67 4.22
C ARG A 84 20.91 -4.54 5.43
N CYS A 85 19.74 -4.29 6.03
CA CYS A 85 19.29 -5.05 7.19
C CYS A 85 18.55 -6.34 6.77
N PRO A 86 18.46 -7.34 7.65
CA PRO A 86 17.75 -8.58 7.38
C PRO A 86 16.22 -8.41 7.35
N TRP A 87 15.71 -7.39 8.02
CA TRP A 87 14.30 -7.04 8.02
C TRP A 87 14.02 -5.80 7.19
N VAL A 88 12.93 -5.82 6.45
CA VAL A 88 12.51 -4.72 5.59
C VAL A 88 11.10 -4.31 5.94
N LEU A 89 10.89 -3.01 6.16
CA LEU A 89 9.59 -2.38 6.24
C LEU A 89 9.34 -1.60 4.95
N VAL A 90 8.43 -2.08 4.12
CA VAL A 90 8.03 -1.38 2.89
C VAL A 90 6.95 -0.34 3.21
N VAL A 91 7.23 0.92 2.89
CA VAL A 91 6.35 2.06 3.18
C VAL A 91 6.08 2.81 1.88
N ASP A 92 4.83 3.13 1.61
CA ASP A 92 4.48 3.99 0.48
C ASP A 92 4.76 5.47 0.84
N ALA A 93 5.08 6.29 -0.15
CA ALA A 93 5.49 7.68 0.05
C ALA A 93 4.40 8.63 0.62
N ASP A 94 3.24 8.08 0.94
CA ASP A 94 2.09 8.72 1.56
C ASP A 94 1.54 7.94 2.77
N GLU A 95 2.37 7.06 3.35
CA GLU A 95 2.04 6.28 4.55
C GLU A 95 2.87 6.73 5.75
N ILE A 96 2.23 6.94 6.90
CA ILE A 96 2.89 7.26 8.17
C ILE A 96 3.04 6.01 9.00
N VAL A 97 4.25 5.80 9.49
CA VAL A 97 4.60 4.74 10.45
C VAL A 97 4.47 5.28 11.86
N PRO A 98 3.47 4.84 12.67
CA PRO A 98 3.38 5.28 14.06
C PRO A 98 4.61 4.84 14.88
N ALA A 99 5.04 5.66 15.83
CA ALA A 99 6.14 5.31 16.72
C ALA A 99 5.87 4.03 17.54
N ALA A 100 4.61 3.78 17.88
CA ALA A 100 4.18 2.53 18.53
C ALA A 100 4.44 1.31 17.63
N LEU A 101 4.19 1.42 16.32
CA LEU A 101 4.48 0.34 15.37
C LEU A 101 5.99 0.06 15.29
N ARG A 102 6.82 1.10 15.20
CA ARG A 102 8.28 0.92 15.21
C ARG A 102 8.72 0.10 16.43
N ASN A 103 8.29 0.50 17.62
CA ASN A 103 8.65 -0.17 18.86
C ASN A 103 8.15 -1.63 18.89
N TYR A 104 6.95 -1.87 18.36
CA TYR A 104 6.39 -3.22 18.23
C TYR A 104 7.23 -4.11 17.30
N LEU A 105 7.66 -3.59 16.14
CA LEU A 105 8.46 -4.34 15.16
C LEU A 105 9.82 -4.75 15.75
N TYR A 106 10.54 -3.84 16.41
CA TYR A 106 11.80 -4.18 17.08
C TYR A 106 11.60 -5.22 18.18
N LYS A 107 10.56 -5.06 18.99
CA LYS A 107 10.25 -6.06 20.02
C LYS A 107 9.91 -7.43 19.40
N ALA A 108 9.18 -7.46 18.29
CA ALA A 108 8.80 -8.71 17.61
C ALA A 108 10.04 -9.47 17.12
N ILE A 109 11.02 -8.81 16.49
CA ILE A 109 12.26 -9.47 16.07
C ILE A 109 13.14 -9.94 17.24
N GLU A 110 13.07 -9.27 18.40
CA GLU A 110 13.80 -9.68 19.60
C GLU A 110 13.16 -10.90 20.30
N THR A 111 11.83 -11.00 20.30
CA THR A 111 11.09 -11.95 21.15
C THR A 111 10.46 -13.12 20.41
N GLU A 112 10.10 -12.97 19.15
CA GLU A 112 9.42 -13.99 18.36
C GLU A 112 10.34 -14.53 17.26
N ALA A 113 11.09 -15.58 17.56
CA ALA A 113 12.14 -16.10 16.67
C ALA A 113 11.64 -16.76 15.37
N ASP A 114 10.34 -17.04 15.21
CA ASP A 114 9.83 -17.90 14.12
C ASP A 114 8.70 -17.27 13.31
N PHE A 115 8.97 -16.09 12.72
CA PHE A 115 8.10 -15.54 11.68
C PHE A 115 8.93 -15.00 10.52
N ALA A 116 8.30 -14.88 9.34
CA ALA A 116 8.93 -14.34 8.14
C ALA A 116 8.30 -13.01 7.70
N ALA A 117 7.10 -12.71 8.14
CA ALA A 117 6.43 -11.47 7.80
C ALA A 117 5.34 -11.07 8.82
N ILE A 118 5.01 -9.77 8.82
CA ILE A 118 3.89 -9.22 9.59
C ILE A 118 2.94 -8.49 8.64
N ALA A 119 1.66 -8.89 8.69
CA ALA A 119 0.57 -8.14 8.08
C ALA A 119 0.13 -7.01 9.02
N ILE A 120 0.21 -5.80 8.53
CA ILE A 120 -0.03 -4.58 9.30
C ILE A 120 -1.37 -3.97 8.86
N PRO A 121 -2.28 -3.60 9.77
CA PRO A 121 -3.50 -2.90 9.41
C PRO A 121 -3.18 -1.47 8.95
N ARG A 122 -3.98 -0.93 8.03
CA ARG A 122 -3.85 0.42 7.51
C ARG A 122 -5.16 1.19 7.67
N LYS A 123 -5.06 2.43 8.12
CA LYS A 123 -6.15 3.40 8.18
C LYS A 123 -6.18 4.16 6.86
N ASN A 124 -7.31 4.13 6.19
CA ASN A 124 -7.53 4.91 4.98
C ASN A 124 -8.44 6.10 5.29
N TYR A 125 -8.13 7.24 4.68
CA TYR A 125 -8.88 8.49 4.85
C TYR A 125 -9.58 8.86 3.55
N PHE A 126 -10.79 9.43 3.67
CA PHE A 126 -11.52 10.00 2.55
C PHE A 126 -12.31 11.21 3.04
N MET A 127 -12.24 12.33 2.30
CA MET A 127 -12.85 13.60 2.68
C MET A 127 -12.48 14.05 4.10
N GLY A 128 -11.21 13.85 4.50
CA GLY A 128 -10.68 14.22 5.81
C GLY A 128 -11.08 13.32 6.98
N LYS A 129 -11.79 12.22 6.74
CA LYS A 129 -12.21 11.26 7.77
C LYS A 129 -11.56 9.89 7.58
N MET A 130 -11.17 9.26 8.68
CA MET A 130 -10.83 7.84 8.69
C MET A 130 -12.09 7.02 8.36
N MET A 131 -11.96 6.13 7.36
CA MET A 131 -13.05 5.30 6.88
C MET A 131 -13.11 3.98 7.65
N HIS A 132 -14.18 3.78 8.45
CA HIS A 132 -14.44 2.52 9.15
C HIS A 132 -14.66 1.37 8.17
N SER A 133 -15.38 1.64 7.08
CA SER A 133 -15.66 0.67 6.02
C SER A 133 -14.44 0.15 5.28
N CYS A 134 -13.31 0.88 5.36
CA CYS A 134 -12.03 0.52 4.78
C CYS A 134 -11.01 -0.02 5.80
N TYR A 135 -11.41 -0.18 7.07
CA TYR A 135 -10.55 -0.70 8.13
C TYR A 135 -11.08 -2.05 8.66
N PRO A 136 -10.21 -3.03 8.96
CA PRO A 136 -8.77 -3.06 8.70
C PRO A 136 -8.48 -3.33 7.22
N ASP A 137 -7.54 -2.57 6.66
CA ASP A 137 -6.97 -2.84 5.35
C ASP A 137 -5.58 -3.46 5.57
N TYR A 138 -5.53 -4.78 5.66
CA TYR A 138 -4.27 -5.47 5.95
C TYR A 138 -3.34 -5.47 4.74
N ILE A 139 -2.11 -5.02 4.97
CA ILE A 139 -1.02 -5.04 4.00
C ILE A 139 0.17 -5.80 4.56
N LEU A 140 0.78 -6.65 3.73
CA LEU A 140 1.97 -7.40 4.10
C LEU A 140 3.20 -6.55 3.75
N ARG A 141 3.76 -5.88 4.76
CA ARG A 141 4.78 -4.84 4.57
C ARG A 141 6.03 -5.01 5.41
N PHE A 142 5.99 -5.78 6.50
CA PHE A 142 7.18 -6.10 7.28
C PHE A 142 7.63 -7.52 6.96
N LEU A 143 8.84 -7.65 6.42
CA LEU A 143 9.29 -8.86 5.71
C LEU A 143 10.72 -9.21 6.12
N LYS A 144 10.99 -10.50 6.32
CA LYS A 144 12.36 -10.99 6.36
C LYS A 144 12.88 -11.03 4.91
N ARG A 145 13.92 -10.22 4.61
CA ARG A 145 14.41 -9.97 3.25
C ARG A 145 14.68 -11.25 2.44
N GLU A 146 15.38 -12.21 3.04
CA GLU A 146 15.78 -13.46 2.39
C GLU A 146 14.62 -14.45 2.15
N LYS A 147 13.45 -14.20 2.75
CA LYS A 147 12.26 -15.07 2.69
C LYS A 147 11.11 -14.47 1.89
N CYS A 148 11.34 -13.37 1.21
CA CYS A 148 10.28 -12.70 0.45
C CYS A 148 10.67 -12.51 -1.01
N ASN A 149 9.65 -12.61 -1.87
CA ASN A 149 9.71 -12.28 -3.29
C ASN A 149 8.49 -11.42 -3.64
N TRP A 150 8.71 -10.23 -4.18
CA TRP A 150 7.62 -9.35 -4.61
C TRP A 150 7.39 -9.48 -6.11
N PRO A 151 6.30 -10.13 -6.55
CA PRO A 151 6.03 -10.29 -7.98
C PRO A 151 5.84 -8.94 -8.68
N PRO A 152 6.39 -8.74 -9.89
CA PRO A 152 6.28 -7.49 -10.65
C PRO A 152 4.89 -7.35 -11.32
N VAL A 153 3.83 -7.65 -10.57
CA VAL A 153 2.44 -7.66 -11.05
C VAL A 153 1.62 -6.68 -10.21
N ILE A 154 0.80 -5.86 -10.87
CA ILE A 154 -0.06 -4.87 -10.21
C ILE A 154 -0.94 -5.52 -9.13
N HIS A 155 -1.00 -4.91 -7.96
CA HIS A 155 -1.70 -5.42 -6.77
C HIS A 155 -1.22 -6.78 -6.25
N ALA A 156 -0.03 -7.24 -6.65
CA ALA A 156 0.54 -8.42 -6.04
C ALA A 156 0.93 -8.15 -4.58
N SER A 157 0.62 -9.11 -3.72
CA SER A 157 1.22 -9.18 -2.39
C SER A 157 2.56 -9.90 -2.49
N PRO A 158 3.53 -9.59 -1.61
CA PRO A 158 4.77 -10.36 -1.58
C PRO A 158 4.48 -11.84 -1.24
N GLU A 159 5.18 -12.73 -1.92
CA GLU A 159 5.25 -14.14 -1.59
C GLU A 159 6.25 -14.31 -0.45
N VAL A 160 5.89 -15.05 0.59
CA VAL A 160 6.72 -15.19 1.80
C VAL A 160 6.86 -16.66 2.17
N GLU A 161 8.10 -17.09 2.34
CA GLU A 161 8.42 -18.44 2.83
C GLU A 161 8.50 -18.44 4.36
N GLY A 162 7.45 -18.93 5.00
CA GLY A 162 7.38 -19.06 6.45
C GLY A 162 6.11 -18.51 7.08
N ARG A 163 6.11 -18.44 8.41
CA ARG A 163 4.95 -18.00 9.18
C ARG A 163 4.72 -16.51 9.01
N ILE A 164 3.47 -16.14 8.72
CA ILE A 164 3.01 -14.74 8.70
C ILE A 164 2.17 -14.50 9.95
N ILE A 165 2.48 -13.45 10.69
CA ILE A 165 1.65 -12.99 11.80
C ILE A 165 0.88 -11.74 11.42
N CYS A 166 -0.30 -11.54 12.02
CA CYS A 166 -1.14 -10.38 11.78
C CYS A 166 -1.24 -9.55 13.06
N ILE A 167 -1.03 -8.25 12.96
CA ILE A 167 -1.33 -7.33 14.06
C ILE A 167 -2.85 -7.31 14.25
N PRO A 168 -3.36 -7.52 15.48
CA PRO A 168 -4.80 -7.48 15.73
C PRO A 168 -5.40 -6.11 15.32
N SER A 169 -6.56 -6.11 14.63
CA SER A 169 -7.22 -4.88 14.18
C SER A 169 -7.63 -3.93 15.33
N ALA A 170 -7.80 -4.48 16.55
CA ALA A 170 -8.04 -3.68 17.75
C ALA A 170 -6.85 -2.78 18.12
N ARG A 171 -5.62 -3.14 17.71
CA ARG A 171 -4.41 -2.35 17.93
C ARG A 171 -4.28 -1.24 16.87
N ARG A 172 -5.23 -0.30 16.88
CA ARG A 172 -5.27 0.84 15.97
C ARG A 172 -4.05 1.76 16.11
N ASP A 173 -3.38 1.74 17.25
CA ASP A 173 -2.12 2.45 17.52
C ASP A 173 -0.94 1.93 16.68
N LEU A 174 -1.02 0.69 16.19
CA LEU A 174 -0.03 0.04 15.35
C LEU A 174 -0.37 0.09 13.84
N ALA A 175 -1.49 0.70 13.46
CA ALA A 175 -1.91 0.75 12.07
C ALA A 175 -1.18 1.87 11.31
N PHE A 176 -0.73 1.61 10.07
CA PHE A 176 -0.31 2.68 9.16
C PHE A 176 -1.40 3.75 8.99
N GLU A 177 -1.01 4.99 8.80
CA GLU A 177 -1.91 6.07 8.40
C GLU A 177 -1.64 6.45 6.95
N HIS A 178 -2.60 6.18 6.08
CA HIS A 178 -2.49 6.46 4.64
C HIS A 178 -2.99 7.88 4.37
N LEU A 179 -2.06 8.78 4.08
CA LEU A 179 -2.32 10.21 3.88
C LEU A 179 -3.06 10.52 2.56
N ALA A 180 -3.08 9.57 1.64
CA ALA A 180 -3.82 9.72 0.40
C ALA A 180 -5.30 9.92 0.71
N ASN A 181 -5.69 11.18 0.74
CA ASN A 181 -7.07 11.64 0.83
C ASN A 181 -7.48 12.02 -0.59
N ASP A 182 -7.64 11.00 -1.45
CA ASP A 182 -7.97 11.21 -2.85
C ASP A 182 -9.27 12.01 -2.99
N SER A 183 -9.27 12.98 -3.89
CA SER A 183 -10.51 13.64 -4.29
C SER A 183 -11.43 12.67 -5.03
N VAL A 184 -12.71 12.99 -5.10
CA VAL A 184 -13.66 12.20 -5.91
C VAL A 184 -13.17 12.08 -7.37
N ALA A 185 -12.61 13.16 -7.92
CA ALA A 185 -12.05 13.17 -9.28
C ALA A 185 -10.85 12.21 -9.43
N ASP A 186 -9.98 12.13 -8.40
CA ASP A 186 -8.83 11.21 -8.41
C ASP A 186 -9.29 9.76 -8.33
N ILE A 187 -10.28 9.45 -7.48
CA ILE A 187 -10.86 8.10 -7.37
C ILE A 187 -11.50 7.69 -8.72
N ILE A 188 -12.27 8.55 -9.36
CA ILE A 188 -12.87 8.26 -10.67
C ILE A 188 -11.79 7.99 -11.72
N ARG A 189 -10.74 8.82 -11.76
CA ARG A 189 -9.61 8.64 -12.69
C ARG A 189 -8.88 7.32 -12.45
N LYS A 190 -8.60 7.01 -11.17
CA LYS A 190 -7.98 5.73 -10.77
C LYS A 190 -8.87 4.54 -11.14
N ASN A 191 -10.17 4.60 -10.87
CA ASN A 191 -11.13 3.54 -11.21
C ASN A 191 -11.15 3.29 -12.72
N ASN A 192 -11.18 4.34 -13.54
CA ASN A 192 -11.13 4.21 -14.98
C ASN A 192 -9.84 3.51 -15.44
N THR A 193 -8.68 3.92 -14.92
CA THR A 193 -7.39 3.28 -15.24
C THR A 193 -7.34 1.82 -14.77
N TYR A 194 -7.74 1.54 -13.53
CA TYR A 194 -7.70 0.18 -12.98
C TYR A 194 -8.70 -0.77 -13.67
N SER A 195 -9.85 -0.26 -14.09
CA SER A 195 -10.80 -1.07 -14.85
C SER A 195 -10.21 -1.53 -16.18
N ASP A 196 -9.34 -0.73 -16.84
CA ASP A 196 -8.64 -1.14 -18.06
C ASP A 196 -7.69 -2.34 -17.82
N TYR A 197 -7.05 -2.40 -16.66
CA TYR A 197 -6.21 -3.57 -16.27
C TYR A 197 -7.04 -4.79 -15.85
N GLU A 198 -8.23 -4.59 -15.29
CA GLU A 198 -9.11 -5.67 -14.86
C GLU A 198 -9.85 -6.36 -16.03
N VAL A 199 -10.15 -5.64 -17.09
CA VAL A 199 -10.87 -6.16 -18.26
C VAL A 199 -10.16 -7.38 -18.88
N PRO A 200 -8.86 -7.36 -19.20
CA PRO A 200 -8.16 -8.54 -19.74
C PRO A 200 -8.21 -9.75 -18.83
N ARG A 201 -8.10 -9.54 -17.51
CA ARG A 201 -8.14 -10.61 -16.49
C ARG A 201 -9.50 -11.27 -16.40
N ARG A 202 -10.57 -10.53 -16.72
CA ARG A 202 -11.96 -10.99 -16.60
C ARG A 202 -12.60 -11.37 -17.93
N ARG A 203 -11.89 -11.37 -19.04
CA ARG A 203 -12.39 -11.73 -20.38
C ARG A 203 -13.09 -13.09 -20.42
N LYS A 204 -12.60 -14.07 -19.68
CA LYS A 204 -13.18 -15.42 -19.60
C LYS A 204 -14.51 -15.46 -18.84
N LYS A 205 -14.86 -14.41 -18.07
CA LYS A 205 -16.11 -14.34 -17.32
C LYS A 205 -17.23 -13.83 -18.22
N ASN A 206 -18.19 -14.69 -18.51
CA ASN A 206 -19.34 -14.32 -19.34
C ASN A 206 -20.40 -13.58 -18.52
N TYR A 207 -20.24 -12.25 -18.39
CA TYR A 207 -21.26 -11.42 -17.74
C TYR A 207 -22.42 -11.12 -18.72
N GLY A 208 -23.65 -11.52 -18.35
CA GLY A 208 -24.87 -11.09 -19.04
C GLY A 208 -25.27 -9.66 -18.68
N LYS A 209 -26.25 -9.10 -19.39
CA LYS A 209 -26.74 -7.72 -19.18
C LYS A 209 -27.14 -7.41 -17.74
N MET A 210 -27.67 -8.39 -17.01
CA MET A 210 -28.04 -8.23 -15.59
C MET A 210 -26.84 -7.93 -14.68
N ALA A 211 -25.61 -8.27 -15.11
CA ALA A 211 -24.40 -7.97 -14.34
C ALA A 211 -24.13 -6.46 -14.20
N LEU A 212 -24.65 -5.64 -15.12
CA LEU A 212 -24.61 -4.17 -15.02
C LEU A 212 -25.36 -3.63 -13.80
N PHE A 213 -26.31 -4.41 -13.28
CA PHE A 213 -27.14 -4.01 -12.13
C PHE A 213 -26.72 -4.72 -10.86
N TYR A 214 -26.68 -6.07 -10.85
CA TYR A 214 -26.46 -6.80 -9.59
C TYR A 214 -25.03 -6.63 -9.04
N ARG A 215 -24.02 -6.47 -9.88
CA ARG A 215 -22.62 -6.30 -9.39
C ARG A 215 -22.42 -4.96 -8.70
N PRO A 216 -22.81 -3.80 -9.28
CA PRO A 216 -22.79 -2.53 -8.56
C PRO A 216 -23.62 -2.55 -7.28
N LEU A 217 -24.84 -3.09 -7.34
CA LEU A 217 -25.71 -3.19 -6.18
C LEU A 217 -25.08 -4.03 -5.06
N TYR A 218 -24.58 -5.23 -5.39
CA TYR A 218 -23.88 -6.07 -4.42
C TYR A 218 -22.68 -5.33 -3.80
N ARG A 219 -21.88 -4.62 -4.62
CA ARG A 219 -20.72 -3.87 -4.13
C ARG A 219 -21.14 -2.74 -3.21
N PHE A 220 -22.18 -2.01 -3.56
CA PHE A 220 -22.76 -0.96 -2.70
C PHE A 220 -23.22 -1.53 -1.36
N VAL A 221 -24.04 -2.56 -1.37
CA VAL A 221 -24.53 -3.23 -0.15
C VAL A 221 -23.38 -3.72 0.70
N LYS A 222 -22.37 -4.34 0.08
CA LYS A 222 -21.18 -4.82 0.78
C LYS A 222 -20.41 -3.68 1.43
N SER A 223 -20.17 -2.58 0.71
CA SER A 223 -19.38 -1.45 1.22
C SER A 223 -20.15 -0.63 2.25
N TYR A 224 -21.41 -0.31 1.96
CA TYR A 224 -22.21 0.58 2.81
C TYR A 224 -22.83 -0.11 4.01
N LEU A 225 -23.42 -1.31 3.81
CA LEU A 225 -24.10 -2.04 4.90
C LEU A 225 -23.18 -3.04 5.59
N LEU A 226 -22.60 -4.02 4.86
CA LEU A 226 -21.87 -5.11 5.50
C LEU A 226 -20.52 -4.66 6.12
N LYS A 227 -19.88 -3.67 5.53
CA LYS A 227 -18.67 -3.03 6.06
C LYS A 227 -18.97 -1.79 6.89
N CYS A 228 -20.22 -1.56 7.27
CA CYS A 228 -20.66 -0.45 8.09
C CYS A 228 -20.27 0.94 7.55
N GLY A 229 -20.24 1.12 6.22
CA GLY A 229 -19.94 2.41 5.59
C GLY A 229 -20.92 3.54 5.99
N PHE A 230 -22.11 3.19 6.46
CA PHE A 230 -23.08 4.16 7.01
C PHE A 230 -22.56 4.87 8.26
N LEU A 231 -21.62 4.25 9.02
CA LEU A 231 -20.98 4.90 10.18
C LEU A 231 -20.00 6.01 9.75
N ASP A 232 -19.55 5.99 8.50
CA ASP A 232 -18.66 7.02 7.95
C ASP A 232 -19.43 8.27 7.49
N GLY A 233 -20.79 8.23 7.56
CA GLY A 233 -21.67 9.32 7.16
C GLY A 233 -21.66 9.56 5.64
N CYS A 234 -21.71 10.84 5.23
CA CYS A 234 -21.73 11.21 3.81
C CYS A 234 -20.49 10.71 3.03
N PRO A 235 -19.24 10.79 3.55
CA PRO A 235 -18.09 10.17 2.91
C PRO A 235 -18.26 8.67 2.65
N GLY A 236 -18.85 7.92 3.60
CA GLY A 236 -19.12 6.49 3.45
C GLY A 236 -20.11 6.18 2.33
N LEU A 237 -21.17 6.97 2.22
CA LEU A 237 -22.14 6.84 1.13
C LEU A 237 -21.48 7.12 -0.23
N ILE A 238 -20.74 8.24 -0.34
CA ILE A 238 -20.03 8.61 -1.58
C ILE A 238 -19.05 7.50 -1.99
N HIS A 239 -18.23 7.02 -1.04
CA HIS A 239 -17.26 5.96 -1.30
C HIS A 239 -17.96 4.67 -1.77
N ALA A 240 -19.06 4.25 -1.15
CA ALA A 240 -19.81 3.07 -1.55
C ALA A 240 -20.40 3.19 -2.97
N VAL A 241 -20.85 4.40 -3.36
CA VAL A 241 -21.33 4.68 -4.72
C VAL A 241 -20.18 4.62 -5.72
N LEU A 242 -19.01 5.20 -5.40
CA LEU A 242 -17.82 5.14 -6.26
C LEU A 242 -17.33 3.68 -6.44
N ASP A 243 -17.34 2.89 -5.39
CA ASP A 243 -17.03 1.45 -5.42
C ASP A 243 -18.00 0.66 -6.32
N ALA A 244 -19.29 1.00 -6.26
CA ALA A 244 -20.32 0.42 -7.13
C ALA A 244 -20.10 0.83 -8.59
N GLY A 245 -19.80 2.11 -8.84
CA GLY A 245 -19.45 2.63 -10.16
C GLY A 245 -18.27 1.90 -10.80
N TYR A 246 -17.23 1.63 -10.04
CA TYR A 246 -16.09 0.83 -10.51
C TYR A 246 -16.48 -0.57 -11.00
N GLN A 247 -17.43 -1.25 -10.32
CA GLN A 247 -17.93 -2.54 -10.79
C GLN A 247 -18.78 -2.41 -12.06
N PHE A 248 -19.52 -1.32 -12.20
CA PHE A 248 -20.25 -1.01 -13.43
C PHE A 248 -19.28 -0.81 -14.59
N GLU A 249 -18.25 0.02 -14.41
CA GLU A 249 -17.22 0.30 -15.44
C GLU A 249 -16.57 -0.98 -15.97
N ILE A 250 -16.14 -1.89 -15.07
CA ILE A 250 -15.54 -3.16 -15.48
C ILE A 250 -16.49 -3.97 -16.37
N VAL A 251 -17.76 -4.10 -15.98
CA VAL A 251 -18.73 -4.87 -16.76
C VAL A 251 -19.04 -4.20 -18.10
N ALA A 252 -19.22 -2.88 -18.09
CA ALA A 252 -19.50 -2.11 -19.29
C ALA A 252 -18.36 -2.22 -20.33
N LYS A 253 -17.11 -2.03 -19.89
CA LYS A 253 -15.92 -2.18 -20.75
C LYS A 253 -15.78 -3.61 -21.30
N LEU A 254 -16.07 -4.64 -20.50
CA LEU A 254 -16.08 -6.04 -20.97
C LEU A 254 -17.15 -6.28 -22.04
N MET A 255 -18.31 -5.66 -21.93
CA MET A 255 -19.37 -5.76 -22.93
C MET A 255 -19.00 -4.99 -24.20
N GLU A 256 -18.44 -3.79 -24.06
CA GLU A 256 -17.94 -2.99 -25.20
C GLU A 256 -16.87 -3.75 -26.00
N GLU A 257 -15.89 -4.37 -25.30
CA GLU A 257 -14.85 -5.16 -25.99
C GLU A 257 -15.42 -6.35 -26.77
N ARG A 258 -16.51 -6.95 -26.28
CA ARG A 258 -17.18 -8.07 -26.98
C ARG A 258 -17.93 -7.64 -28.22
N GLN A 259 -18.46 -6.41 -28.23
CA GLN A 259 -19.16 -5.88 -29.43
C GLN A 259 -18.20 -5.49 -30.56
N LYS A 260 -16.92 -5.28 -30.23
CA LYS A 260 -15.86 -4.94 -31.20
C LYS A 260 -15.23 -6.17 -31.87
N LYS A 261 -15.61 -7.38 -31.41
CA LYS A 261 -15.20 -8.68 -31.99
C LYS A 261 -16.32 -9.29 -32.84
#